data_4e02818df80bbeacd3acf66ca2a4c82e
#
_entry.id   4e02818df80bbeacd3acf66ca2a4c82e
#
_cell.length_a   1.000
_cell.length_b   1.000
_cell.length_c   1.000
_cell.angle_alpha   90.00
_cell.angle_beta   90.00
_cell.angle_gamma   90.00
#
_symmetry.space_group_name_H-M   'P 1'
#
loop_
_entity.id
_entity.type
_entity.pdbx_description
1 polymer ?
#
loop_
_entity_poly.entity_id
_entity_poly.type
_entity_poly.pdbx_seq_one_letter_code
_entity_poly.pdbx_strand_id
1 'polypeptide(L)'
;MIAYEKLPLDNEVKAALEGLEIEYVFQPIFYKDCVRIYAYEALMRPKKMTVGQLIDEFARDEKLHILEVATFFGATQAYIERGYQEYLCINSFPSESFTENEAEAFDTYFGNQKGKRIIEILEYPKVSLREWVRKSEMVQNKHWKVSLDDFGMGENNMNAVYLYTPDIVKLDRSLICGIDNDARKQENVRTYLESFHERGMQVCLLYTSDAADEA
;
A
#
# COMPACT_ATOMS: atom_id res chain seq x y z
N MET A 1 -1.32 10.06 17.65
CA MET A 1 -0.25 10.84 16.97
C MET A 1 1.05 10.10 17.18
N ILE A 2 1.71 9.73 16.10
CA ILE A 2 2.94 8.94 16.17
C ILE A 2 4.08 9.86 16.49
N ALA A 3 4.82 9.55 17.55
CA ALA A 3 6.03 10.28 17.92
C ALA A 3 7.19 9.72 17.08
N TYR A 4 7.45 10.29 15.91
CA TYR A 4 8.57 9.90 15.04
C TYR A 4 9.92 9.89 15.73
N GLU A 5 10.11 10.74 16.74
CA GLU A 5 11.33 10.79 17.56
C GLU A 5 11.66 9.45 18.24
N LYS A 6 10.63 8.63 18.51
CA LYS A 6 10.77 7.32 19.16
C LYS A 6 11.06 6.19 18.17
N LEU A 7 10.92 6.42 16.87
CA LEU A 7 11.19 5.42 15.87
C LEU A 7 12.72 5.29 15.64
N PRO A 8 13.23 4.10 15.35
CA PRO A 8 14.64 3.84 15.11
C PRO A 8 15.07 4.29 13.69
N LEU A 9 14.76 5.53 13.33
CA LEU A 9 15.09 6.15 12.05
C LEU A 9 16.33 7.01 12.17
N ASP A 10 17.02 7.22 11.05
CA ASP A 10 18.13 8.16 10.96
C ASP A 10 17.69 9.59 11.32
N ASN A 11 18.61 10.38 11.86
CA ASN A 11 18.31 11.75 12.29
C ASN A 11 17.83 12.63 11.12
N GLU A 12 18.31 12.41 9.91
CA GLU A 12 17.89 13.11 8.71
C GLU A 12 16.43 12.81 8.37
N VAL A 13 16.04 11.54 8.42
CA VAL A 13 14.65 11.11 8.21
C VAL A 13 13.75 11.69 9.31
N LYS A 14 14.18 11.62 10.58
CA LYS A 14 13.43 12.21 11.69
C LYS A 14 13.25 13.70 11.52
N ALA A 15 14.33 14.43 11.20
CA ALA A 15 14.28 15.88 11.00
C ALA A 15 13.35 16.28 9.84
N ALA A 16 13.33 15.50 8.77
CA ALA A 16 12.44 15.76 7.65
C ALA A 16 10.96 15.49 7.98
N LEU A 17 10.69 14.60 8.95
CA LEU A 17 9.35 14.31 9.45
C LEU A 17 8.94 15.21 10.62
N GLU A 18 9.86 15.99 11.14
CA GLU A 18 9.59 16.92 12.24
C GLU A 18 8.52 17.94 11.82
N GLY A 19 7.47 18.01 12.61
CA GLY A 19 6.32 18.87 12.31
C GLY A 19 5.26 18.29 11.37
N LEU A 20 5.48 17.11 10.79
CA LEU A 20 4.42 16.36 10.14
C LEU A 20 3.54 15.70 11.21
N GLU A 21 2.29 16.15 11.27
CA GLU A 21 1.28 15.52 12.11
C GLU A 21 0.46 14.57 11.23
N ILE A 22 0.86 13.29 11.19
CA ILE A 22 0.17 12.26 10.42
C ILE A 22 -0.53 11.30 11.38
N GLU A 23 -1.81 11.10 11.18
CA GLU A 23 -2.57 10.03 11.80
C GLU A 23 -2.83 8.93 10.76
N TYR A 24 -3.05 7.70 11.22
CA TYR A 24 -3.45 6.59 10.35
C TYR A 24 -4.84 6.13 10.76
N VAL A 25 -5.73 6.06 9.78
CA VAL A 25 -7.02 5.36 9.90
C VAL A 25 -6.92 4.03 9.18
N PHE A 26 -7.75 3.08 9.58
CA PHE A 26 -7.67 1.72 9.07
C PHE A 26 -9.00 1.32 8.46
N GLN A 27 -8.97 1.04 7.15
CA GLN A 27 -10.11 0.57 6.40
C GLN A 27 -10.10 -0.96 6.34
N PRO A 28 -11.16 -1.65 6.81
CA PRO A 28 -11.18 -3.10 6.78
C PRO A 28 -11.43 -3.63 5.37
N ILE A 29 -10.64 -4.62 4.95
CA ILE A 29 -10.84 -5.44 3.76
C ILE A 29 -11.42 -6.77 4.22
N PHE A 30 -12.58 -7.15 3.68
CA PHE A 30 -13.29 -8.34 4.08
C PHE A 30 -13.00 -9.53 3.17
N TYR A 31 -13.12 -10.73 3.71
CA TYR A 31 -13.29 -11.93 2.89
C TYR A 31 -14.62 -11.87 2.12
N LYS A 32 -14.76 -12.73 1.12
CA LYS A 32 -15.98 -12.85 0.30
C LYS A 32 -17.29 -13.10 1.08
N ASP A 33 -17.19 -13.50 2.33
CA ASP A 33 -18.33 -13.69 3.22
C ASP A 33 -18.84 -12.35 3.82
N CYS A 34 -18.14 -11.24 3.59
CA CYS A 34 -18.43 -9.90 4.12
C CYS A 34 -18.59 -9.85 5.64
N VAL A 35 -18.03 -10.80 6.37
CA VAL A 35 -18.09 -10.89 7.83
C VAL A 35 -16.71 -10.90 8.44
N ARG A 36 -15.81 -11.74 7.95
CA ARG A 36 -14.45 -11.85 8.45
C ARG A 36 -13.55 -10.81 7.79
N ILE A 37 -12.76 -10.14 8.60
CA ILE A 37 -11.76 -9.19 8.12
C ILE A 37 -10.53 -9.98 7.64
N TYR A 38 -10.08 -9.69 6.44
CA TYR A 38 -8.86 -10.23 5.84
C TYR A 38 -7.65 -9.37 6.19
N ALA A 39 -7.80 -8.05 6.02
CA ALA A 39 -6.75 -7.08 6.22
C ALA A 39 -7.33 -5.73 6.67
N TYR A 40 -6.46 -4.88 7.17
CA TYR A 40 -6.71 -3.46 7.33
C TYR A 40 -5.78 -2.66 6.44
N GLU A 41 -6.32 -1.80 5.60
CA GLU A 41 -5.55 -0.84 4.83
C GLU A 41 -5.27 0.40 5.69
N ALA A 42 -3.99 0.75 5.81
CA ALA A 42 -3.56 1.93 6.54
C ALA A 42 -3.62 3.16 5.62
N LEU A 43 -4.53 4.05 5.91
CA LEU A 43 -4.73 5.30 5.18
C LEU A 43 -4.16 6.47 5.99
N MET A 44 -3.20 7.16 5.38
CA MET A 44 -2.55 8.33 5.95
C MET A 44 -3.54 9.52 6.05
N ARG A 45 -3.49 10.24 7.15
CA ARG A 45 -4.30 11.47 7.39
C ARG A 45 -3.40 12.58 7.93
N PRO A 46 -2.74 13.33 7.04
CA PRO A 46 -1.99 14.51 7.44
C PRO A 46 -2.95 15.59 7.95
N LYS A 47 -2.61 16.25 9.06
CA LYS A 47 -3.49 17.26 9.66
C LYS A 47 -3.48 18.61 8.94
N LYS A 48 -2.40 18.94 8.27
CA LYS A 48 -2.17 20.28 7.72
C LYS A 48 -2.41 20.40 6.23
N MET A 49 -2.52 19.28 5.53
CA MET A 49 -2.67 19.22 4.08
C MET A 49 -3.34 17.91 3.66
N THR A 50 -3.75 17.80 2.40
CA THR A 50 -4.23 16.53 1.85
C THR A 50 -3.07 15.56 1.60
N VAL A 51 -3.36 14.26 1.46
CA VAL A 51 -2.35 13.25 1.11
C VAL A 51 -1.68 13.57 -0.23
N GLY A 52 -2.46 13.98 -1.24
CA GLY A 52 -1.91 14.39 -2.53
C GLY A 52 -0.95 15.56 -2.43
N GLN A 53 -1.30 16.60 -1.67
CA GLN A 53 -0.39 17.75 -1.44
C GLN A 53 0.90 17.33 -0.73
N LEU A 54 0.83 16.41 0.23
CA LEU A 54 1.99 15.88 0.93
C LEU A 54 2.90 15.11 -0.05
N ILE A 55 2.34 14.23 -0.86
CA ILE A 55 3.08 13.48 -1.88
C ILE A 55 3.75 14.43 -2.87
N ASP A 56 3.03 15.44 -3.38
CA ASP A 56 3.56 16.42 -4.32
C ASP A 56 4.71 17.23 -3.73
N GLU A 57 4.63 17.61 -2.46
CA GLU A 57 5.69 18.33 -1.76
C GLU A 57 6.95 17.47 -1.64
N PHE A 58 6.81 16.24 -1.17
CA PHE A 58 7.94 15.32 -1.02
C PHE A 58 8.53 14.89 -2.38
N ALA A 59 7.70 14.73 -3.40
CA ALA A 59 8.15 14.43 -4.76
C ALA A 59 8.95 15.58 -5.37
N ARG A 60 8.51 16.82 -5.18
CA ARG A 60 9.19 18.03 -5.67
C ARG A 60 10.56 18.19 -5.04
N ASP A 61 10.69 17.87 -3.78
CA ASP A 61 11.91 17.99 -2.99
C ASP A 61 12.83 16.77 -3.12
N GLU A 62 12.47 15.79 -3.98
CA GLU A 62 13.17 14.50 -4.14
C GLU A 62 13.29 13.68 -2.83
N LYS A 63 12.26 13.79 -1.97
CA LYS A 63 12.21 13.17 -0.63
C LYS A 63 11.16 12.06 -0.51
N LEU A 64 10.66 11.51 -1.60
CA LEU A 64 9.66 10.41 -1.56
C LEU A 64 10.14 9.21 -0.73
N HIS A 65 11.45 8.95 -0.73
CA HIS A 65 12.03 7.92 0.12
C HIS A 65 11.71 8.13 1.60
N ILE A 66 11.79 9.37 2.08
CA ILE A 66 11.47 9.71 3.48
C ILE A 66 10.00 9.42 3.77
N LEU A 67 9.11 9.77 2.84
CA LEU A 67 7.68 9.50 2.99
C LEU A 67 7.38 8.01 2.96
N GLU A 68 8.06 7.23 2.11
CA GLU A 68 7.99 5.76 2.09
C GLU A 68 8.34 5.18 3.47
N VAL A 69 9.52 5.53 4.01
CA VAL A 69 9.98 5.06 5.32
C VAL A 69 8.99 5.44 6.42
N ALA A 70 8.57 6.71 6.43
CA ALA A 70 7.60 7.21 7.41
C ALA A 70 6.29 6.45 7.38
N THR A 71 5.78 6.17 6.18
CA THR A 71 4.54 5.43 5.99
C THR A 71 4.64 4.03 6.59
N PHE A 72 5.71 3.31 6.31
CA PHE A 72 5.89 1.96 6.84
C PHE A 72 6.00 1.93 8.36
N PHE A 73 6.86 2.77 8.93
CA PHE A 73 7.05 2.83 10.38
C PHE A 73 5.79 3.33 11.08
N GLY A 74 5.22 4.43 10.58
CA GLY A 74 4.06 5.06 11.18
C GLY A 74 2.81 4.19 11.12
N ALA A 75 2.48 3.62 9.96
CA ALA A 75 1.34 2.74 9.81
C ALA A 75 1.48 1.47 10.67
N THR A 76 2.68 0.88 10.71
CA THR A 76 2.94 -0.31 11.52
C THR A 76 2.79 -0.02 13.01
N GLN A 77 3.36 1.10 13.49
CA GLN A 77 3.23 1.50 14.89
C GLN A 77 1.76 1.72 15.28
N ALA A 78 1.02 2.48 14.46
CA ALA A 78 -0.39 2.76 14.71
C ALA A 78 -1.24 1.49 14.68
N TYR A 79 -0.94 0.55 13.77
CA TYR A 79 -1.62 -0.73 13.68
C TYR A 79 -1.44 -1.57 14.96
N ILE A 80 -0.20 -1.65 15.46
CA ILE A 80 0.12 -2.38 16.69
C ILE A 80 -0.59 -1.76 17.89
N GLU A 81 -0.60 -0.44 17.99
CA GLU A 81 -1.27 0.30 19.07
C GLU A 81 -2.80 0.05 19.10
N ARG A 82 -3.41 -0.23 17.93
CA ARG A 82 -4.82 -0.62 17.84
C ARG A 82 -5.08 -2.07 18.23
N GLY A 83 -4.05 -2.90 18.36
CA GLY A 83 -4.16 -4.31 18.73
C GLY A 83 -4.72 -5.23 17.66
N TYR A 84 -4.73 -4.80 16.39
CA TYR A 84 -5.20 -5.62 15.27
C TYR A 84 -4.30 -6.83 15.02
N GLN A 85 -4.86 -7.92 14.48
CA GLN A 85 -4.17 -9.20 14.28
C GLN A 85 -4.20 -9.70 12.82
N GLU A 86 -4.99 -9.08 11.97
CA GLU A 86 -5.18 -9.41 10.56
C GLU A 86 -3.96 -8.99 9.73
N TYR A 87 -4.03 -9.06 8.41
CA TYR A 87 -3.01 -8.44 7.57
C TYR A 87 -3.09 -6.91 7.65
N LEU A 88 -1.92 -6.26 7.56
CA LEU A 88 -1.80 -4.81 7.40
C LEU A 88 -1.39 -4.51 5.96
N CYS A 89 -2.24 -3.78 5.21
CA CYS A 89 -1.88 -3.22 3.90
C CYS A 89 -1.24 -1.85 4.11
N ILE A 90 -0.10 -1.63 3.45
CA ILE A 90 0.67 -0.39 3.52
C ILE A 90 0.93 0.10 2.10
N ASN A 91 0.50 1.32 1.81
CA ASN A 91 0.74 2.00 0.56
C ASN A 91 2.24 2.24 0.34
N SER A 92 2.72 2.04 -0.89
CA SER A 92 4.14 2.01 -1.22
C SER A 92 4.40 2.52 -2.63
N PHE A 93 5.40 3.40 -2.78
CA PHE A 93 5.80 3.93 -4.07
C PHE A 93 6.64 2.91 -4.85
N PRO A 94 6.36 2.67 -6.14
CA PRO A 94 7.14 1.73 -6.95
C PRO A 94 8.58 2.20 -7.19
N SER A 95 8.87 3.47 -6.96
CA SER A 95 10.20 4.09 -7.13
C SER A 95 11.08 4.05 -5.88
N GLU A 96 10.55 3.64 -4.73
CA GLU A 96 11.24 3.72 -3.44
C GLU A 96 11.40 2.33 -2.81
N SER A 97 12.47 2.13 -2.05
CA SER A 97 12.70 0.93 -1.25
C SER A 97 13.53 1.27 -0.01
N PHE A 98 13.48 0.45 1.02
CA PHE A 98 14.33 0.63 2.19
C PHE A 98 15.82 0.46 1.86
N THR A 99 16.65 1.23 2.54
CA THR A 99 18.07 0.93 2.69
C THR A 99 18.24 -0.29 3.60
N GLU A 100 19.44 -0.90 3.60
CA GLU A 100 19.74 -2.02 4.50
C GLU A 100 19.58 -1.62 5.98
N ASN A 101 20.03 -0.44 6.36
CA ASN A 101 19.92 0.07 7.72
C ASN A 101 18.46 0.27 8.15
N GLU A 102 17.62 0.78 7.26
CA GLU A 102 16.20 0.98 7.54
C GLU A 102 15.44 -0.36 7.64
N ALA A 103 15.80 -1.33 6.80
CA ALA A 103 15.25 -2.68 6.87
C ALA A 103 15.62 -3.37 8.19
N GLU A 104 16.88 -3.24 8.63
CA GLU A 104 17.37 -3.75 9.91
C GLU A 104 16.69 -3.04 11.09
N ALA A 105 16.58 -1.71 11.03
CA ALA A 105 15.88 -0.93 12.04
C ALA A 105 14.40 -1.33 12.16
N PHE A 106 13.73 -1.52 11.01
CA PHE A 106 12.34 -1.98 10.97
C PHE A 106 12.20 -3.37 11.63
N ASP A 107 13.08 -4.29 11.30
CA ASP A 107 13.06 -5.64 11.88
C ASP A 107 13.37 -5.64 13.38
N THR A 108 14.31 -4.82 13.80
CA THR A 108 14.66 -4.68 15.22
C THR A 108 13.48 -4.15 16.03
N TYR A 109 12.79 -3.16 15.49
CA TYR A 109 11.68 -2.51 16.19
C TYR A 109 10.37 -3.30 16.13
N PHE A 110 10.06 -3.90 14.97
CA PHE A 110 8.80 -4.60 14.72
C PHE A 110 8.95 -6.13 14.53
N GLY A 111 10.11 -6.70 14.82
CA GLY A 111 10.52 -8.05 14.42
C GLY A 111 9.55 -9.18 14.75
N ASN A 112 8.73 -9.03 15.76
CA ASN A 112 7.72 -10.02 16.15
C ASN A 112 6.45 -10.00 15.27
N GLN A 113 6.38 -9.08 14.31
CA GLN A 113 5.24 -8.87 13.40
C GLN A 113 5.49 -9.46 12.00
N LYS A 114 6.36 -10.48 11.89
CA LYS A 114 6.69 -11.12 10.59
C LYS A 114 5.47 -11.75 9.94
N GLY A 115 5.38 -11.62 8.61
CA GLY A 115 4.47 -12.42 7.78
C GLY A 115 3.05 -11.90 7.62
N LYS A 116 2.67 -10.80 8.25
CA LYS A 116 1.29 -10.27 8.15
C LYS A 116 1.22 -8.89 7.52
N ARG A 117 2.00 -8.65 6.47
CA ARG A 117 1.94 -7.38 5.73
C ARG A 117 1.68 -7.61 4.25
N ILE A 118 0.99 -6.66 3.67
CA ILE A 118 0.72 -6.56 2.24
C ILE A 118 1.26 -5.19 1.83
N ILE A 119 2.20 -5.18 0.89
CA ILE A 119 2.67 -3.94 0.27
C ILE A 119 1.74 -3.63 -0.88
N GLU A 120 1.15 -2.46 -0.86
CA GLU A 120 0.20 -1.99 -1.85
C GLU A 120 0.88 -1.03 -2.81
N ILE A 121 1.12 -1.48 -4.03
CA ILE A 121 1.80 -0.69 -5.05
C ILE A 121 0.84 0.35 -5.59
N LEU A 122 1.16 1.62 -5.31
CA LEU A 122 0.38 2.76 -5.77
C LEU A 122 0.50 2.96 -7.29
N GLU A 123 -0.54 3.51 -7.89
CA GLU A 123 -0.43 4.12 -9.21
C GLU A 123 0.46 5.37 -9.11
N TYR A 124 1.69 5.25 -9.60
CA TYR A 124 2.65 6.35 -9.57
C TYR A 124 3.47 6.37 -10.86
N PRO A 125 3.62 7.55 -11.53
CA PRO A 125 4.21 7.62 -12.86
C PRO A 125 5.72 7.33 -12.90
N LYS A 126 6.40 7.41 -11.75
CA LYS A 126 7.83 7.12 -11.66
C LYS A 126 8.04 5.70 -11.13
N VAL A 127 8.61 4.85 -11.98
CA VAL A 127 8.99 3.47 -11.62
C VAL A 127 10.50 3.34 -11.66
N SER A 128 11.08 2.70 -10.66
CA SER A 128 12.49 2.32 -10.62
C SER A 128 12.61 0.80 -10.53
N LEU A 129 13.04 0.16 -11.62
CA LEU A 129 13.26 -1.30 -11.63
C LEU A 129 14.28 -1.73 -10.58
N ARG A 130 15.30 -0.91 -10.33
CA ARG A 130 16.32 -1.19 -9.30
C ARG A 130 15.69 -1.21 -7.91
N GLU A 131 14.88 -0.21 -7.59
CA GLU A 131 14.22 -0.12 -6.29
C GLU A 131 13.13 -1.18 -6.15
N TRP A 132 12.44 -1.52 -7.25
CA TRP A 132 11.50 -2.63 -7.24
C TRP A 132 12.18 -3.98 -6.93
N VAL A 133 13.34 -4.26 -7.54
CA VAL A 133 14.08 -5.50 -7.25
C VAL A 133 14.42 -5.58 -5.76
N ARG A 134 14.99 -4.52 -5.18
CA ARG A 134 15.29 -4.46 -3.74
C ARG A 134 14.05 -4.66 -2.87
N LYS A 135 12.97 -3.98 -3.21
CA LYS A 135 11.69 -4.10 -2.51
C LYS A 135 11.15 -5.54 -2.59
N SER A 136 11.16 -6.15 -3.76
CA SER A 136 10.67 -7.52 -3.96
C SER A 136 11.49 -8.55 -3.18
N GLU A 137 12.82 -8.40 -3.12
CA GLU A 137 13.69 -9.24 -2.29
C GLU A 137 13.34 -9.09 -0.79
N MET A 138 13.14 -7.88 -0.31
CA MET A 138 12.70 -7.64 1.07
C MET A 138 11.35 -8.30 1.36
N VAL A 139 10.38 -8.15 0.46
CA VAL A 139 9.05 -8.73 0.58
C VAL A 139 9.12 -10.26 0.68
N GLN A 140 9.89 -10.89 -0.22
CA GLN A 140 10.10 -12.34 -0.22
C GLN A 140 10.76 -12.83 1.07
N ASN A 141 11.84 -12.18 1.51
CA ASN A 141 12.56 -12.54 2.73
C ASN A 141 11.70 -12.40 3.99
N LYS A 142 10.76 -11.48 3.99
CA LYS A 142 9.84 -11.23 5.11
C LYS A 142 8.53 -12.05 5.00
N HIS A 143 8.34 -12.80 3.93
CA HIS A 143 7.09 -13.50 3.61
C HIS A 143 5.87 -12.56 3.60
N TRP A 144 6.06 -11.34 3.13
CA TRP A 144 4.99 -10.37 2.90
C TRP A 144 4.32 -10.64 1.57
N LYS A 145 3.17 -10.04 1.34
CA LYS A 145 2.45 -10.09 0.07
C LYS A 145 2.58 -8.76 -0.68
N VAL A 146 2.38 -8.82 -1.99
CA VAL A 146 2.25 -7.65 -2.86
C VAL A 146 0.81 -7.53 -3.32
N SER A 147 0.25 -6.34 -3.24
CA SER A 147 -1.03 -5.95 -3.84
C SER A 147 -0.81 -4.89 -4.91
N LEU A 148 -1.47 -5.02 -6.04
CA LEU A 148 -1.55 -3.97 -7.05
C LEU A 148 -2.88 -3.25 -6.87
N ASP A 149 -2.82 -1.94 -6.60
CA ASP A 149 -4.00 -1.11 -6.39
C ASP A 149 -4.54 -0.52 -7.69
N ASP A 150 -5.81 -0.11 -7.68
CA ASP A 150 -6.49 0.60 -8.77
C ASP A 150 -6.29 -0.01 -10.16
N PHE A 151 -6.31 -1.36 -10.25
CA PHE A 151 -6.15 -2.04 -11.54
C PHE A 151 -7.23 -1.63 -12.52
N GLY A 152 -6.79 -1.18 -13.69
CA GLY A 152 -7.65 -0.67 -14.76
C GLY A 152 -7.59 0.84 -14.92
N MET A 153 -6.87 1.52 -14.03
CA MET A 153 -6.58 2.94 -14.13
C MET A 153 -5.11 3.15 -14.52
N GLY A 154 -4.86 4.18 -15.31
CA GLY A 154 -3.54 4.70 -15.69
C GLY A 154 -2.45 3.66 -15.91
N GLU A 155 -1.42 3.70 -15.07
CA GLU A 155 -0.27 2.81 -15.17
C GLU A 155 -0.55 1.40 -14.62
N ASN A 156 -1.57 1.22 -13.77
CA ASN A 156 -1.90 -0.05 -13.15
C ASN A 156 -2.78 -0.91 -14.06
N ASN A 157 -2.14 -1.49 -15.06
CA ASN A 157 -2.71 -2.34 -16.11
C ASN A 157 -2.02 -3.72 -16.15
N MET A 158 -2.28 -4.51 -17.18
CA MET A 158 -1.67 -5.84 -17.32
C MET A 158 -0.13 -5.81 -17.35
N ASN A 159 0.50 -4.72 -17.83
CA ASN A 159 1.97 -4.60 -17.78
C ASN A 159 2.46 -4.48 -16.34
N ALA A 160 1.74 -3.74 -15.50
CA ALA A 160 2.05 -3.66 -14.06
C ALA A 160 1.88 -5.03 -13.37
N VAL A 161 0.85 -5.80 -13.74
CA VAL A 161 0.68 -7.19 -13.24
C VAL A 161 1.88 -8.07 -13.60
N TYR A 162 2.39 -7.96 -14.84
CA TYR A 162 3.58 -8.71 -15.25
C TYR A 162 4.86 -8.23 -14.57
N LEU A 163 4.98 -6.93 -14.34
CA LEU A 163 6.15 -6.32 -13.71
C LEU A 163 6.22 -6.65 -12.21
N TYR A 164 5.12 -6.46 -11.50
CA TYR A 164 5.09 -6.58 -10.05
C TYR A 164 4.75 -7.99 -9.56
N THR A 165 4.15 -8.84 -10.42
CA THR A 165 3.71 -10.20 -10.08
C THR A 165 2.99 -10.26 -8.72
N PRO A 166 1.90 -9.50 -8.54
CA PRO A 166 1.27 -9.33 -7.25
C PRO A 166 0.57 -10.62 -6.78
N ASP A 167 0.46 -10.79 -5.47
CA ASP A 167 -0.40 -11.83 -4.85
C ASP A 167 -1.87 -11.46 -4.90
N ILE A 168 -2.15 -10.13 -4.92
CA ILE A 168 -3.50 -9.57 -4.86
C ILE A 168 -3.62 -8.48 -5.92
N VAL A 169 -4.72 -8.46 -6.65
CA VAL A 169 -5.09 -7.37 -7.57
C VAL A 169 -6.38 -6.75 -7.08
N LYS A 170 -6.36 -5.44 -6.80
CA LYS A 170 -7.55 -4.66 -6.45
C LYS A 170 -8.12 -4.04 -7.72
N LEU A 171 -9.32 -4.46 -8.11
CA LEU A 171 -10.01 -3.89 -9.26
C LEU A 171 -10.56 -2.52 -8.92
N ASP A 172 -10.24 -1.53 -9.74
CA ASP A 172 -10.80 -0.19 -9.58
C ASP A 172 -12.32 -0.18 -9.72
N ARG A 173 -12.95 0.72 -9.00
CA ARG A 173 -14.41 0.88 -9.01
C ARG A 173 -14.97 1.13 -10.42
N SER A 174 -14.25 1.81 -11.30
CA SER A 174 -14.70 2.09 -12.67
C SER A 174 -14.97 0.85 -13.49
N LEU A 175 -14.24 -0.26 -13.22
CA LEU A 175 -14.46 -1.55 -13.86
C LEU A 175 -15.73 -2.24 -13.38
N ILE A 176 -16.18 -1.97 -12.16
CA ILE A 176 -17.26 -2.70 -11.49
C ILE A 176 -18.55 -1.90 -11.45
N CYS A 177 -18.46 -0.58 -11.36
CA CYS A 177 -19.64 0.28 -11.28
C CYS A 177 -20.57 0.08 -12.47
N GLY A 178 -21.83 -0.30 -12.23
CA GLY A 178 -22.85 -0.57 -13.28
C GLY A 178 -22.62 -1.87 -14.07
N ILE A 179 -21.78 -2.78 -13.59
CA ILE A 179 -21.45 -4.05 -14.26
C ILE A 179 -22.68 -4.96 -14.45
N ASP A 180 -23.66 -4.85 -13.59
CA ASP A 180 -24.93 -5.61 -13.64
C ASP A 180 -25.71 -5.34 -14.93
N ASN A 181 -25.55 -4.17 -15.53
CA ASN A 181 -26.25 -3.73 -16.73
C ASN A 181 -25.34 -3.58 -17.97
N ASP A 182 -24.08 -3.97 -17.89
CA ASP A 182 -23.09 -3.82 -18.96
C ASP A 182 -22.42 -5.15 -19.31
N ALA A 183 -22.90 -5.80 -20.39
CA ALA A 183 -22.37 -7.08 -20.86
C ALA A 183 -20.88 -7.00 -21.28
N ARG A 184 -20.40 -5.84 -21.76
CA ARG A 184 -18.99 -5.66 -22.09
C ARG A 184 -18.12 -5.62 -20.83
N LYS A 185 -18.55 -4.88 -19.81
CA LYS A 185 -17.86 -4.85 -18.52
C LYS A 185 -17.80 -6.26 -17.90
N GLN A 186 -18.93 -6.98 -17.96
CA GLN A 186 -18.98 -8.37 -17.46
C GLN A 186 -17.95 -9.26 -18.14
N GLU A 187 -17.84 -9.19 -19.47
CA GLU A 187 -16.88 -9.99 -20.23
C GLU A 187 -15.43 -9.59 -19.96
N ASN A 188 -15.15 -8.29 -19.92
CA ASN A 188 -13.81 -7.79 -19.62
C ASN A 188 -13.36 -8.22 -18.22
N VAL A 189 -14.22 -8.01 -17.22
CA VAL A 189 -13.90 -8.39 -15.82
C VAL A 189 -13.74 -9.90 -15.70
N ARG A 190 -14.56 -10.70 -16.39
CA ARG A 190 -14.42 -12.17 -16.43
C ARG A 190 -13.03 -12.55 -16.95
N THR A 191 -12.62 -11.99 -18.08
CA THR A 191 -11.31 -12.25 -18.69
C THR A 191 -10.16 -11.92 -17.73
N TYR A 192 -10.24 -10.77 -17.01
CA TYR A 192 -9.24 -10.44 -16.00
C TYR A 192 -9.24 -11.42 -14.84
N LEU A 193 -10.40 -11.78 -14.31
CA LEU A 193 -10.52 -12.74 -13.21
C LEU A 193 -9.93 -14.10 -13.57
N GLU A 194 -10.22 -14.62 -14.76
CA GLU A 194 -9.65 -15.87 -15.27
C GLU A 194 -8.13 -15.78 -15.34
N SER A 195 -7.59 -14.72 -15.94
CA SER A 195 -6.15 -14.51 -16.07
C SER A 195 -5.45 -14.40 -14.70
N PHE A 196 -6.06 -13.73 -13.73
CA PHE A 196 -5.49 -13.60 -12.39
C PHE A 196 -5.54 -14.91 -11.60
N HIS A 197 -6.65 -15.63 -11.66
CA HIS A 197 -6.80 -16.92 -10.99
C HIS A 197 -5.86 -17.99 -11.56
N GLU A 198 -5.67 -18.04 -12.88
CA GLU A 198 -4.69 -18.92 -13.52
C GLU A 198 -3.27 -18.69 -13.03
N ARG A 199 -2.96 -17.48 -12.60
CA ARG A 199 -1.67 -17.07 -12.01
C ARG A 199 -1.61 -17.25 -10.50
N GLY A 200 -2.67 -17.73 -9.85
CA GLY A 200 -2.76 -17.91 -8.41
C GLY A 200 -2.97 -16.62 -7.63
N MET A 201 -3.31 -15.52 -8.32
CA MET A 201 -3.57 -14.23 -7.68
C MET A 201 -4.95 -14.19 -7.04
N GLN A 202 -5.07 -13.50 -5.93
CA GLN A 202 -6.35 -13.15 -5.31
C GLN A 202 -6.87 -11.84 -5.92
N VAL A 203 -8.18 -11.69 -6.00
CA VAL A 203 -8.80 -10.45 -6.49
C VAL A 203 -9.62 -9.80 -5.38
N CYS A 204 -9.40 -8.50 -5.20
CA CYS A 204 -10.15 -7.63 -4.31
C CYS A 204 -10.99 -6.66 -5.15
N LEU A 205 -12.19 -6.36 -4.69
CA LEU A 205 -13.06 -5.37 -5.31
C LEU A 205 -13.07 -4.11 -4.46
N LEU A 206 -12.73 -2.97 -5.06
CA LEU A 206 -12.87 -1.68 -4.41
C LEU A 206 -14.33 -1.23 -4.48
N TYR A 207 -15.04 -1.42 -3.37
CA TYR A 207 -16.48 -1.13 -3.28
C TYR A 207 -16.79 0.20 -2.61
N THR A 208 -15.81 0.78 -1.92
CA THR A 208 -16.00 2.03 -1.20
C THR A 208 -15.85 3.22 -2.13
N SER A 209 -16.78 4.15 -2.00
CA SER A 209 -16.66 5.48 -2.61
C SER A 209 -15.51 6.24 -1.98
N ASP A 210 -14.94 7.18 -2.73
CA ASP A 210 -13.92 8.16 -2.34
C ASP A 210 -14.19 8.95 -1.04
N ALA A 211 -15.25 8.62 -0.32
CA ALA A 211 -15.59 9.21 0.99
C ALA A 211 -14.50 8.98 2.06
N ALA A 212 -13.58 8.06 1.85
CA ALA A 212 -12.41 7.88 2.72
C ALA A 212 -11.28 8.86 2.37
N ASP A 213 -11.24 9.39 1.15
CA ASP A 213 -10.20 10.31 0.67
C ASP A 213 -10.60 11.79 0.82
N GLU A 214 -11.88 12.07 1.04
CA GLU A 214 -12.42 13.42 1.21
C GLU A 214 -12.63 13.85 2.68
N ALA A 215 -12.30 13.02 3.66
CA ALA A 215 -12.54 13.28 5.09
C ALA A 215 -11.30 13.75 5.83
#